data_35b2c91455d22fabac6ebdbfdd4c9355
#
_entry.id   35b2c91455d22fabac6ebdbfdd4c9355
#
_cell.length_a   1.000
_cell.length_b   1.000
_cell.length_c   1.000
_cell.angle_alpha   90.00
_cell.angle_beta   90.00
_cell.angle_gamma   90.00
#
_symmetry.space_group_name_H-M   'P 1'
#
loop_
_entity.id
_entity.type
_entity.pdbx_description
1 polymer ?
#
loop_
_entity_poly.entity_id
_entity_poly.type
_entity_poly.pdbx_seq_one_letter_code
_entity_poly.pdbx_strand_id
1 'polypeptide(L)'
;MSDSANDRIAALVGSNDVVLFMKGTPLFPQCGFSSRAIAILDHLDVAYESVDVLQDQEIRQGIKEFSDWPTIPQLYVKGEFVGGSDIMMEMYEAGE
;
A
#
# COMPACT_ATOMS: atom_id res chain seq x y z
N MET A 1 -4.28 -6.81 19.32
CA MET A 1 -3.57 -5.70 19.96
C MET A 1 -2.97 -4.80 18.93
N SER A 2 -3.08 -3.50 19.15
CA SER A 2 -2.55 -2.52 18.19
C SER A 2 -1.04 -2.67 17.97
N ASP A 3 -0.31 -3.02 19.02
CA ASP A 3 1.14 -3.21 18.92
C ASP A 3 1.49 -4.33 17.96
N SER A 4 0.71 -5.42 17.99
CA SER A 4 0.94 -6.54 17.09
C SER A 4 0.75 -6.14 15.63
N ALA A 5 -0.28 -5.36 15.33
CA ALA A 5 -0.51 -4.88 13.96
C ALA A 5 0.60 -3.93 13.52
N ASN A 6 0.98 -3.00 14.38
CA ASN A 6 2.06 -2.06 14.08
C ASN A 6 3.38 -2.78 13.83
N ASP A 7 3.69 -3.82 14.63
CA ASP A 7 4.91 -4.61 14.46
C ASP A 7 4.90 -5.34 13.13
N ARG A 8 3.76 -5.91 12.75
CA ARG A 8 3.62 -6.61 11.47
C ARG A 8 3.78 -5.66 10.29
N ILE A 9 3.16 -4.48 10.38
CA ILE A 9 3.27 -3.46 9.34
C ILE A 9 4.73 -3.00 9.21
N ALA A 10 5.37 -2.71 10.32
CA ALA A 10 6.77 -2.28 10.33
C ALA A 10 7.69 -3.34 9.71
N ALA A 11 7.44 -4.62 10.02
CA ALA A 11 8.21 -5.71 9.45
C ALA A 11 8.00 -5.81 7.94
N LEU A 12 6.77 -5.66 7.47
CA LEU A 12 6.46 -5.71 6.04
C LEU A 12 7.16 -4.59 5.28
N VAL A 13 7.04 -3.35 5.76
CA VAL A 13 7.63 -2.20 5.06
C VAL A 13 9.16 -2.20 5.18
N GLY A 14 9.70 -2.79 6.23
CA GLY A 14 11.15 -2.88 6.42
C GLY A 14 11.81 -4.01 5.66
N SER A 15 11.05 -5.05 5.30
CA SER A 15 11.57 -6.23 4.62
C SER A 15 11.45 -6.19 3.10
N ASN A 16 10.71 -5.24 2.58
CA ASN A 16 10.43 -5.13 1.14
C ASN A 16 10.69 -3.71 0.68
N ASP A 17 11.30 -3.58 -0.50
CA ASP A 17 11.59 -2.25 -1.05
C ASP A 17 10.30 -1.50 -1.40
N VAL A 18 9.31 -2.21 -1.94
CA VAL A 18 8.03 -1.61 -2.33
C VAL A 18 6.91 -2.44 -1.76
N VAL A 19 6.02 -1.82 -0.99
CA VAL A 19 4.87 -2.48 -0.38
C VAL A 19 3.61 -1.67 -0.66
N LEU A 20 2.59 -2.34 -1.18
CA LEU A 20 1.29 -1.73 -1.42
C LEU A 20 0.24 -2.35 -0.53
N PHE A 21 -0.34 -1.56 0.37
CA PHE A 21 -1.50 -1.97 1.16
C PHE A 21 -2.75 -1.61 0.35
N MET A 22 -3.55 -2.60 0.02
CA MET A 22 -4.66 -2.44 -0.91
C MET A 22 -5.89 -3.20 -0.47
N LYS A 23 -7.00 -2.93 -1.11
CA LYS A 23 -8.25 -3.68 -0.92
C LYS A 23 -8.35 -4.72 -2.03
N GLY A 24 -8.22 -5.99 -1.67
CA GLY A 24 -8.19 -7.10 -2.60
C GLY A 24 -6.77 -7.50 -2.94
N THR A 25 -6.60 -8.16 -4.06
CA THR A 25 -5.31 -8.65 -4.55
C THR A 25 -4.99 -8.02 -5.90
N PRO A 26 -3.73 -8.10 -6.37
CA PRO A 26 -3.39 -7.55 -7.68
C PRO A 26 -4.21 -8.15 -8.83
N LEU A 27 -4.59 -9.41 -8.72
CA LEU A 27 -5.44 -10.06 -9.74
C LEU A 27 -6.91 -9.68 -9.61
N PHE A 28 -7.37 -9.42 -8.37
CA PHE A 28 -8.77 -9.13 -8.10
C PHE A 28 -8.89 -7.95 -7.13
N PRO A 29 -8.53 -6.73 -7.59
CA PRO A 29 -8.67 -5.55 -6.72
C PRO A 29 -10.15 -5.27 -6.44
N GLN A 30 -10.45 -4.93 -5.18
CA GLN A 30 -11.82 -4.72 -4.73
C GLN A 30 -12.21 -3.24 -4.62
N CYS A 31 -11.35 -2.37 -5.12
CA CYS A 31 -11.55 -0.92 -5.04
C CYS A 31 -10.94 -0.27 -6.27
N GLY A 32 -11.63 0.71 -6.84
CA GLY A 32 -11.14 1.41 -8.02
C GLY A 32 -9.79 2.09 -7.80
N PHE A 33 -9.59 2.63 -6.60
CA PHE A 33 -8.32 3.28 -6.26
C PHE A 33 -7.19 2.25 -6.14
N SER A 34 -7.47 1.07 -5.58
CA SER A 34 -6.49 -0.01 -5.52
C SER A 34 -6.16 -0.52 -6.92
N SER A 35 -7.16 -0.63 -7.78
CA SER A 35 -6.97 -1.03 -9.16
C SER A 35 -6.05 -0.05 -9.90
N ARG A 36 -6.24 1.24 -9.67
CA ARG A 36 -5.42 2.28 -10.28
C ARG A 36 -3.96 2.18 -9.80
N ALA A 37 -3.76 1.95 -8.50
CA ALA A 37 -2.42 1.79 -7.94
C ALA A 37 -1.70 0.60 -8.57
N ILE A 38 -2.39 -0.53 -8.72
CA ILE A 38 -1.84 -1.71 -9.37
C ILE A 38 -1.44 -1.40 -10.81
N ALA A 39 -2.30 -0.72 -11.55
CA ALA A 39 -2.02 -0.38 -12.94
C ALA A 39 -0.76 0.48 -13.08
N ILE A 40 -0.58 1.43 -12.18
CA ILE A 40 0.61 2.29 -12.18
C ILE A 40 1.87 1.47 -11.92
N LEU A 41 1.87 0.61 -10.90
CA LEU A 41 3.02 -0.21 -10.56
C LEU A 41 3.36 -1.19 -11.66
N ASP A 42 2.35 -1.81 -12.27
CA ASP A 42 2.55 -2.74 -13.38
C ASP A 42 3.13 -2.03 -14.61
N HIS A 43 2.65 -0.83 -14.88
CA HIS A 43 3.14 -0.05 -16.01
C HIS A 43 4.61 0.34 -15.83
N LEU A 44 5.02 0.62 -14.59
CA LEU A 44 6.41 0.96 -14.28
C LEU A 44 7.31 -0.28 -14.17
N ASP A 45 6.72 -1.46 -14.26
CA ASP A 45 7.45 -2.73 -14.17
C ASP A 45 8.24 -2.85 -12.87
N VAL A 46 7.60 -2.48 -11.77
CA VAL A 46 8.21 -2.48 -10.44
C VAL A 46 7.77 -3.72 -9.69
N ALA A 47 8.73 -4.44 -9.11
CA ALA A 47 8.41 -5.56 -8.23
C ALA A 47 7.95 -5.00 -6.88
N TYR A 48 6.83 -5.51 -6.36
CA TYR A 48 6.28 -5.03 -5.10
C TYR A 48 5.59 -6.16 -4.35
N GLU A 49 5.51 -5.99 -3.02
CA GLU A 49 4.73 -6.87 -2.15
C GLU A 49 3.37 -6.24 -1.96
N SER A 50 2.31 -7.01 -2.11
CA SER A 50 0.95 -6.52 -1.89
C SER A 50 0.39 -7.11 -0.59
N VAL A 51 -0.40 -6.31 0.12
CA VAL A 51 -1.07 -6.73 1.35
C VAL A 51 -2.55 -6.43 1.20
N ASP A 52 -3.37 -7.47 1.24
CA ASP A 52 -4.83 -7.34 1.14
C ASP A 52 -5.41 -7.05 2.52
N VAL A 53 -5.72 -5.78 2.77
CA VAL A 53 -6.23 -5.35 4.07
C VAL A 53 -7.66 -5.85 4.34
N LEU A 54 -8.35 -6.36 3.33
CA LEU A 54 -9.68 -6.93 3.52
C LEU A 54 -9.61 -8.30 4.22
N GLN A 55 -8.46 -8.96 4.14
CA GLN A 55 -8.24 -10.25 4.78
C GLN A 55 -7.73 -10.11 6.20
N ASP A 56 -7.41 -8.91 6.65
CA ASP A 56 -6.83 -8.70 7.98
C ASP A 56 -7.29 -7.35 8.53
N GLN A 57 -8.29 -7.40 9.40
CA GLN A 57 -8.89 -6.20 9.98
C GLN A 57 -7.90 -5.43 10.88
N GLU A 58 -6.99 -6.12 11.53
CA GLU A 58 -5.99 -5.47 12.36
C GLU A 58 -5.03 -4.64 11.51
N ILE A 59 -4.59 -5.19 10.38
CA ILE A 59 -3.74 -4.45 9.45
C ILE A 59 -4.53 -3.28 8.84
N ARG A 60 -5.78 -3.52 8.46
CA ARG A 60 -6.63 -2.48 7.86
C ARG A 60 -6.75 -1.25 8.78
N GLN A 61 -7.00 -1.49 10.05
CA GLN A 61 -7.10 -0.43 11.02
C GLN A 61 -5.73 0.14 11.38
N GLY A 62 -4.76 -0.74 11.59
CA GLY A 62 -3.42 -0.35 12.01
C GLY A 62 -2.68 0.48 10.99
N ILE A 63 -2.86 0.20 9.70
CA ILE A 63 -2.13 0.96 8.67
C ILE A 63 -2.54 2.43 8.64
N LYS A 64 -3.78 2.73 8.96
CA LYS A 64 -4.26 4.11 9.03
C LYS A 64 -3.58 4.87 10.16
N GLU A 65 -3.37 4.19 11.29
CA GLU A 65 -2.69 4.78 12.44
C GLU A 65 -1.19 4.87 12.19
N PHE A 66 -0.62 3.83 11.58
CA PHE A 66 0.81 3.77 11.30
C PHE A 66 1.27 4.91 10.38
N SER A 67 0.50 5.20 9.36
CA SER A 67 0.82 6.24 8.38
C SER A 67 0.23 7.60 8.73
N ASP A 68 -0.70 7.64 9.66
CA ASP A 68 -1.53 8.82 9.95
C ASP A 68 -2.27 9.26 8.68
N TRP A 69 -2.70 8.31 7.88
CA TRP A 69 -3.40 8.55 6.61
C TRP A 69 -4.66 7.71 6.58
N PRO A 70 -5.83 8.31 6.33
CA PRO A 70 -7.11 7.62 6.56
C PRO A 70 -7.55 6.68 5.45
N THR A 71 -6.92 6.69 4.30
CA THR A 71 -7.43 5.95 3.14
C THR A 71 -6.46 4.87 2.65
N ILE A 72 -7.01 3.90 1.96
CA ILE A 72 -6.30 2.81 1.31
C ILE A 72 -6.68 2.89 -0.18
N PRO A 73 -5.77 2.70 -1.12
CA PRO A 73 -4.45 2.08 -0.98
C PRO A 73 -3.37 3.01 -0.43
N GLN A 74 -2.31 2.40 0.11
CA GLN A 74 -1.14 3.13 0.60
C GLN A 74 0.12 2.46 0.07
N LEU A 75 1.03 3.26 -0.47
CA LEU A 75 2.30 2.78 -1.02
C LEU A 75 3.46 3.18 -0.11
N TYR A 76 4.34 2.22 0.15
CA TYR A 76 5.58 2.44 0.88
C TYR A 76 6.75 2.06 -0.01
N VAL A 77 7.79 2.88 -0.03
CA VAL A 77 9.02 2.63 -0.77
C VAL A 77 10.19 2.77 0.19
N LYS A 78 10.94 1.69 0.35
CA LYS A 78 12.11 1.63 1.24
C LYS A 78 11.78 2.09 2.65
N GLY A 79 10.62 1.66 3.13
CA GLY A 79 10.15 1.95 4.48
C GLY A 79 9.49 3.31 4.65
N GLU A 80 9.43 4.13 3.61
CA GLU A 80 8.83 5.45 3.68
C GLU A 80 7.46 5.48 3.04
N PHE A 81 6.51 6.13 3.70
CA PHE A 81 5.17 6.31 3.17
C PHE A 81 5.19 7.29 2.00
N VAL A 82 4.74 6.83 0.83
CA VAL A 82 4.68 7.65 -0.37
C VAL A 82 3.31 8.35 -0.50
N GLY A 83 2.23 7.58 -0.32
CA GLY A 83 0.89 8.13 -0.44
C GLY A 83 -0.10 7.15 -1.01
N GLY A 84 -1.27 7.65 -1.35
CA GLY A 84 -2.33 6.88 -1.97
C GLY A 84 -2.29 6.96 -3.49
N SER A 85 -3.39 6.52 -4.12
CA SER A 85 -3.45 6.46 -5.58
C SER A 85 -3.29 7.84 -6.25
N ASP A 86 -3.78 8.89 -5.61
CA ASP A 86 -3.66 10.25 -6.17
C ASP A 86 -2.21 10.69 -6.25
N ILE A 87 -1.45 10.45 -5.18
CA ILE A 87 -0.03 10.80 -5.14
C ILE A 87 0.74 9.95 -6.13
N MET A 88 0.42 8.65 -6.21
CA MET A 88 1.07 7.75 -7.17
C MET A 88 0.83 8.24 -8.61
N MET A 89 -0.37 8.68 -8.91
CA MET A 89 -0.70 9.21 -10.23
C MET A 89 0.10 10.46 -10.54
N GLU A 90 0.20 11.38 -9.60
CA GLU A 90 0.99 12.60 -9.77
C GLU A 90 2.46 12.28 -10.03
N MET A 91 3.02 11.36 -9.26
CA MET A 91 4.42 10.96 -9.43
C MET A 91 4.63 10.29 -10.78
N TYR A 92 3.71 9.44 -11.18
CA TYR A 92 3.79 8.77 -12.47
C TYR A 92 3.76 9.78 -13.62
N GLU A 93 2.86 10.75 -13.56
CA GLU A 93 2.73 11.77 -14.58
C GLU A 93 3.95 12.69 -14.64
N ALA A 94 4.60 12.89 -13.47
CA ALA A 94 5.82 13.70 -13.38
C ALA A 94 7.10 12.92 -13.75
N GLY A 95 6.98 11.62 -13.99
CA GLY A 95 8.12 10.80 -14.36
C GLY A 95 8.94 10.30 -13.17
N GLU A 96 8.33 10.28 -11.98
CA GLU A 96 9.05 9.84 -10.77
C GLU A 96 8.74 8.39 -10.41
#